data_005f20cc07da9db9ad4c6309b16f07bc
#
_entry.id   005f20cc07da9db9ad4c6309b16f07bc
#
_cell.length_a   1.000
_cell.length_b   1.000
_cell.length_c   1.000
_cell.angle_alpha   90.00
_cell.angle_beta   90.00
_cell.angle_gamma   90.00
#
_symmetry.space_group_name_H-M   'P 1'
#
loop_
_entity.id
_entity.type
_entity.pdbx_description
1 polymer ?
#
loop_
_entity_poly.entity_id
_entity_poly.type
_entity_poly.pdbx_seq_one_letter_code
_entity_poly.pdbx_strand_id
1 'polypeptide(L)'
;YGGDISLLEANSGQIIWSDTLAAFSPRTPLQRLGDIRAHPVFDGGLVFAVSQAGQIAAFNARSGLLLWDQPIGGIEMPWVAGKSLFLQTIDGRLYALRRSDGAVRWVVDLPGALPKGVVASEDIPRYVGPVVVDGKVMVISKSGSLFAFDANTGDGGKTIDVGSDVVTSPQLGSGMMFVLSGNGTLTAFE
;
A
#
# COMPACT_ATOMS: atom_id res chain seq x y z
N TYR A 1 -11.41 -8.55 -14.33
CA TYR A 1 -10.16 -9.24 -13.93
C TYR A 1 -9.07 -8.86 -14.92
N GLY A 2 -8.25 -7.82 -14.68
CA GLY A 2 -7.26 -7.44 -15.67
C GLY A 2 -6.36 -6.26 -15.30
N GLY A 3 -6.36 -5.78 -14.06
CA GLY A 3 -5.51 -4.66 -13.67
C GLY A 3 -5.93 -3.31 -14.25
N ASP A 4 -7.17 -3.18 -14.67
CA ASP A 4 -7.69 -1.95 -15.23
C ASP A 4 -8.07 -0.95 -14.14
N ILE A 5 -7.76 0.31 -14.38
CA ILE A 5 -8.19 1.45 -13.59
C ILE A 5 -9.03 2.38 -14.48
N SER A 6 -10.19 2.81 -14.01
CA SER A 6 -11.09 3.68 -14.76
C SER A 6 -11.62 4.80 -13.88
N LEU A 7 -11.74 5.99 -14.45
CA LEU A 7 -12.50 7.07 -13.87
C LEU A 7 -13.89 7.11 -14.51
N LEU A 8 -14.92 7.12 -13.66
CA LEU A 8 -16.31 7.19 -14.10
C LEU A 8 -16.93 8.50 -13.61
N GLU A 9 -17.83 9.04 -14.40
CA GLU A 9 -18.69 10.14 -13.98
C GLU A 9 -19.72 9.63 -12.94
N ALA A 10 -19.77 10.25 -11.77
CA ALA A 10 -20.56 9.77 -10.64
C ALA A 10 -22.08 9.72 -10.93
N ASN A 11 -22.61 10.63 -11.76
CA ASN A 11 -24.04 10.71 -12.04
C ASN A 11 -24.50 9.76 -13.13
N SER A 12 -23.68 9.54 -14.15
CA SER A 12 -24.05 8.75 -15.34
C SER A 12 -23.41 7.36 -15.39
N GLY A 13 -22.30 7.16 -14.65
CA GLY A 13 -21.48 5.96 -14.73
C GLY A 13 -20.67 5.85 -16.02
N GLN A 14 -20.64 6.91 -16.86
CA GLN A 14 -19.85 6.90 -18.08
C GLN A 14 -18.36 6.93 -17.79
N ILE A 15 -17.59 6.13 -18.53
CA ILE A 15 -16.12 6.11 -18.42
C ILE A 15 -15.58 7.41 -19.02
N ILE A 16 -14.85 8.17 -18.20
CA ILE A 16 -14.15 9.40 -18.62
C ILE A 16 -12.80 9.01 -19.22
N TRP A 17 -12.07 8.10 -18.54
CA TRP A 17 -10.84 7.50 -19.05
C TRP A 17 -10.65 6.12 -18.42
N SER A 18 -9.84 5.30 -19.07
CA SER A 18 -9.42 3.98 -18.57
C SER A 18 -7.96 3.74 -18.95
N ASP A 19 -7.21 3.07 -18.07
CA ASP A 19 -5.84 2.61 -18.31
C ASP A 19 -5.62 1.27 -17.61
N THR A 20 -4.52 0.58 -17.92
CA THR A 20 -4.22 -0.76 -17.39
C THR A 20 -2.87 -0.79 -16.70
N LEU A 21 -2.83 -1.23 -15.43
CA LEU A 21 -1.59 -1.54 -14.73
C LEU A 21 -1.16 -2.97 -15.06
N ALA A 22 -0.72 -3.20 -16.29
CA ALA A 22 -0.15 -4.48 -16.68
C ALA A 22 1.36 -4.48 -16.44
N ALA A 23 1.89 -5.51 -15.77
CA ALA A 23 3.33 -5.68 -15.65
C ALA A 23 3.96 -5.84 -17.05
N PHE A 24 4.87 -4.93 -17.41
CA PHE A 24 5.56 -4.94 -18.72
C PHE A 24 6.38 -6.22 -18.99
N SER A 25 6.70 -7.00 -17.96
CA SER A 25 7.39 -8.28 -18.10
C SER A 25 7.09 -9.16 -16.89
N PRO A 26 6.01 -9.94 -16.90
CA PRO A 26 5.67 -10.81 -15.78
C PRO A 26 6.77 -11.89 -15.63
N ARG A 27 7.54 -11.80 -14.54
CA ARG A 27 8.62 -12.75 -14.21
C ARG A 27 8.10 -14.00 -13.48
N THR A 28 6.88 -13.96 -12.96
CA THR A 28 6.26 -15.06 -12.22
C THR A 28 4.84 -15.34 -12.69
N PRO A 29 4.30 -16.56 -12.49
CA PRO A 29 2.90 -16.86 -12.77
C PRO A 29 1.91 -15.94 -12.03
N LEU A 30 2.23 -15.50 -10.81
CA LEU A 30 1.41 -14.56 -10.02
C LEU A 30 1.39 -13.16 -10.64
N GLN A 31 2.48 -12.71 -11.24
CA GLN A 31 2.55 -11.42 -11.96
C GLN A 31 1.73 -11.41 -13.26
N ARG A 32 1.34 -12.58 -13.78
CA ARG A 32 0.41 -12.70 -14.92
C ARG A 32 -1.05 -12.43 -14.52
N LEU A 33 -1.35 -12.55 -13.23
CA LEU A 33 -2.64 -12.15 -12.68
C LEU A 33 -2.53 -10.65 -12.33
N GLY A 34 -2.75 -9.78 -13.30
CA GLY A 34 -2.63 -8.32 -13.18
C GLY A 34 -3.64 -7.66 -12.23
N ASP A 35 -4.16 -8.39 -11.25
CA ASP A 35 -5.22 -7.92 -10.37
C ASP A 35 -4.77 -6.74 -9.52
N ILE A 36 -5.55 -5.66 -9.58
CA ILE A 36 -5.50 -4.56 -8.63
C ILE A 36 -6.38 -4.97 -7.45
N ARG A 37 -5.78 -5.29 -6.30
CA ARG A 37 -6.50 -5.60 -5.06
C ARG A 37 -6.60 -4.40 -4.13
N ALA A 38 -5.60 -3.54 -4.17
CA ALA A 38 -5.57 -2.31 -3.41
C ALA A 38 -6.56 -1.28 -3.96
N HIS A 39 -7.27 -0.59 -3.09
CA HIS A 39 -8.06 0.56 -3.53
C HIS A 39 -7.14 1.66 -4.07
N PRO A 40 -7.49 2.32 -5.20
CA PRO A 40 -6.74 3.47 -5.68
C PRO A 40 -6.89 4.63 -4.70
N VAL A 41 -5.85 5.44 -4.60
CA VAL A 41 -5.82 6.63 -3.73
C VAL A 41 -5.84 7.89 -4.59
N PHE A 42 -6.81 8.75 -4.34
CA PHE A 42 -6.86 10.09 -4.95
C PHE A 42 -6.33 11.13 -3.97
N ASP A 43 -5.34 11.91 -4.40
CA ASP A 43 -4.85 13.04 -3.63
C ASP A 43 -4.24 14.12 -4.52
N GLY A 44 -4.63 15.38 -4.33
CA GLY A 44 -4.09 16.57 -5.02
C GLY A 44 -4.08 16.48 -6.55
N GLY A 45 -5.12 15.92 -7.15
CA GLY A 45 -5.24 15.79 -8.62
C GLY A 45 -4.49 14.60 -9.21
N LEU A 46 -3.93 13.73 -8.37
CA LEU A 46 -3.28 12.48 -8.75
C LEU A 46 -4.09 11.28 -8.30
N VAL A 47 -4.06 10.21 -9.09
CA VAL A 47 -4.56 8.89 -8.70
C VAL A 47 -3.38 7.94 -8.65
N PHE A 48 -3.21 7.28 -7.51
CA PHE A 48 -2.20 6.25 -7.30
C PHE A 48 -2.87 4.89 -7.29
N ALA A 49 -2.35 3.98 -8.10
CA ALA A 49 -2.84 2.61 -8.18
C ALA A 49 -1.70 1.62 -8.04
N VAL A 50 -1.95 0.52 -7.34
CA VAL A 50 -0.98 -0.53 -7.05
C VAL A 50 -1.54 -1.85 -7.54
N SER A 51 -0.76 -2.60 -8.31
CA SER A 51 -1.11 -3.95 -8.73
C SER A 51 -0.33 -5.01 -7.94
N GLN A 52 -0.95 -6.15 -7.74
CA GLN A 52 -0.29 -7.35 -7.21
C GLN A 52 0.78 -7.85 -8.19
N ALA A 53 0.63 -7.55 -9.47
CA ALA A 53 1.57 -7.92 -10.54
C ALA A 53 2.95 -7.27 -10.41
N GLY A 54 3.13 -6.33 -9.49
CA GLY A 54 4.43 -5.75 -9.20
C GLY A 54 4.62 -4.32 -9.73
N GLN A 55 3.56 -3.53 -9.84
CA GLN A 55 3.65 -2.15 -10.33
C GLN A 55 2.84 -1.20 -9.44
N ILE A 56 3.39 -0.02 -9.19
CA ILE A 56 2.67 1.17 -8.72
C ILE A 56 2.78 2.25 -9.78
N ALA A 57 1.70 2.98 -10.00
CA ALA A 57 1.65 4.07 -10.95
C ALA A 57 0.87 5.27 -10.41
N ALA A 58 1.21 6.45 -10.91
CA ALA A 58 0.48 7.69 -10.69
C ALA A 58 -0.06 8.25 -12.00
N PHE A 59 -1.33 8.59 -11.99
CA PHE A 59 -2.05 9.16 -13.12
C PHE A 59 -2.53 10.56 -12.79
N ASN A 60 -2.61 11.43 -13.80
CA ASN A 60 -3.37 12.65 -13.69
C ASN A 60 -4.86 12.31 -13.59
N ALA A 61 -5.50 12.70 -12.50
CA ALA A 61 -6.88 12.31 -12.22
C ALA A 61 -7.89 12.77 -13.28
N ARG A 62 -7.63 13.92 -13.93
CA ARG A 62 -8.56 14.48 -14.93
C ARG A 62 -8.42 13.83 -16.30
N SER A 63 -7.17 13.58 -16.73
CA SER A 63 -6.89 13.14 -18.10
C SER A 63 -6.60 11.64 -18.23
N GLY A 64 -6.33 10.94 -17.13
CA GLY A 64 -5.84 9.57 -17.14
C GLY A 64 -4.37 9.42 -17.57
N LEU A 65 -3.68 10.53 -17.86
CA LEU A 65 -2.29 10.48 -18.32
C LEU A 65 -1.40 9.85 -17.23
N LEU A 66 -0.68 8.79 -17.58
CA LEU A 66 0.37 8.21 -16.75
C LEU A 66 1.49 9.24 -16.56
N LEU A 67 1.81 9.56 -15.31
CA LEU A 67 2.84 10.54 -14.95
C LEU A 67 4.15 9.85 -14.59
N TRP A 68 4.07 8.76 -13.83
CA TRP A 68 5.20 7.92 -13.48
C TRP A 68 4.72 6.53 -13.05
N ASP A 69 5.61 5.54 -13.15
CA ASP A 69 5.42 4.21 -12.62
C ASP A 69 6.71 3.67 -12.01
N GLN A 70 6.58 2.66 -11.13
CA GLN A 70 7.70 1.94 -10.52
C GLN A 70 7.39 0.44 -10.47
N PRO A 71 8.41 -0.44 -10.63
CA PRO A 71 8.25 -1.89 -10.56
C PRO A 71 8.17 -2.38 -9.11
N ILE A 72 7.21 -1.85 -8.36
CA ILE A 72 6.96 -2.15 -6.95
C ILE A 72 5.48 -2.48 -6.79
N GLY A 73 5.16 -3.71 -6.38
CA GLY A 73 3.78 -4.17 -6.23
C GLY A 73 3.37 -4.34 -4.78
N GLY A 74 2.06 -4.31 -4.55
CA GLY A 74 1.45 -4.50 -3.25
C GLY A 74 -0.01 -4.93 -3.36
N ILE A 75 -0.59 -5.29 -2.23
CA ILE A 75 -2.01 -5.66 -2.13
C ILE A 75 -2.78 -4.74 -1.18
N GLU A 76 -2.05 -3.96 -0.40
CA GLU A 76 -2.62 -2.99 0.53
C GLU A 76 -2.70 -1.60 -0.11
N MET A 77 -3.66 -0.81 0.33
CA MET A 77 -3.84 0.56 -0.14
C MET A 77 -2.63 1.42 0.25
N PRO A 78 -1.99 2.13 -0.69
CA PRO A 78 -0.89 3.02 -0.36
C PRO A 78 -1.40 4.22 0.43
N TRP A 79 -0.54 4.79 1.29
CA TRP A 79 -0.86 5.97 2.08
C TRP A 79 -0.11 7.19 1.57
N VAL A 80 -0.85 8.26 1.31
CA VAL A 80 -0.25 9.54 0.89
C VAL A 80 -0.19 10.49 2.09
N ALA A 81 1.00 11.01 2.39
CA ALA A 81 1.18 12.05 3.38
C ALA A 81 2.21 13.08 2.89
N GLY A 82 1.78 14.33 2.74
CA GLY A 82 2.61 15.43 2.27
C GLY A 82 3.23 15.16 0.89
N LYS A 83 4.55 15.09 0.83
CA LYS A 83 5.33 14.83 -0.41
C LYS A 83 5.69 13.34 -0.59
N SER A 84 5.20 12.47 0.26
CA SER A 84 5.53 11.05 0.28
C SER A 84 4.31 10.17 0.03
N LEU A 85 4.56 9.03 -0.59
CA LEU A 85 3.66 7.92 -0.75
C LEU A 85 4.30 6.71 -0.06
N PHE A 86 3.57 6.05 0.81
CA PHE A 86 4.03 4.87 1.53
C PHE A 86 3.32 3.63 1.00
N LEU A 87 4.08 2.58 0.77
CA LEU A 87 3.59 1.33 0.18
C LEU A 87 4.23 0.14 0.87
N GLN A 88 3.41 -0.82 1.27
CA GLN A 88 3.87 -2.11 1.76
C GLN A 88 3.79 -3.15 0.64
N THR A 89 4.86 -3.92 0.45
CA THR A 89 4.95 -4.96 -0.57
C THR A 89 4.63 -6.34 -0.03
N ILE A 90 4.27 -7.26 -0.92
CA ILE A 90 3.95 -8.66 -0.57
C ILE A 90 5.16 -9.38 0.03
N ASP A 91 6.38 -9.04 -0.40
CA ASP A 91 7.62 -9.62 0.08
C ASP A 91 8.11 -9.04 1.41
N GLY A 92 7.27 -8.23 2.07
CA GLY A 92 7.51 -7.74 3.43
C GLY A 92 8.36 -6.48 3.50
N ARG A 93 8.36 -5.63 2.49
CA ARG A 93 9.06 -4.33 2.52
C ARG A 93 8.12 -3.17 2.64
N LEU A 94 8.56 -2.15 3.36
CA LEU A 94 7.89 -0.86 3.45
C LEU A 94 8.71 0.18 2.67
N TYR A 95 8.07 0.80 1.68
CA TYR A 95 8.68 1.82 0.83
C TYR A 95 8.11 3.20 1.16
N ALA A 96 8.97 4.21 1.13
CA ALA A 96 8.55 5.60 0.93
C ALA A 96 8.99 6.06 -0.45
N LEU A 97 8.05 6.50 -1.24
CA LEU A 97 8.27 7.07 -2.57
C LEU A 97 8.03 8.57 -2.54
N ARG A 98 8.72 9.30 -3.40
CA ARG A 98 8.38 10.69 -3.67
C ARG A 98 7.11 10.73 -4.52
N ARG A 99 6.09 11.42 -4.03
CA ARG A 99 4.79 11.49 -4.65
C ARG A 99 4.81 12.04 -6.09
N SER A 100 5.71 12.97 -6.39
CA SER A 100 5.75 13.70 -7.67
C SER A 100 6.31 12.89 -8.84
N ASP A 101 7.19 11.92 -8.58
CA ASP A 101 7.96 11.21 -9.61
C ASP A 101 8.22 9.72 -9.29
N GLY A 102 7.69 9.22 -8.18
CA GLY A 102 7.85 7.84 -7.76
C GLY A 102 9.26 7.46 -7.28
N ALA A 103 10.19 8.41 -7.16
CA ALA A 103 11.55 8.09 -6.71
C ALA A 103 11.55 7.53 -5.29
N VAL A 104 12.26 6.42 -5.07
CA VAL A 104 12.40 5.80 -3.74
C VAL A 104 13.19 6.74 -2.83
N ARG A 105 12.60 7.09 -1.69
CA ARG A 105 13.23 7.89 -0.63
C ARG A 105 13.96 6.98 0.37
N TRP A 106 13.28 5.94 0.80
CA TRP A 106 13.83 4.90 1.66
C TRP A 106 13.04 3.59 1.50
N VAL A 107 13.64 2.50 1.92
CA VAL A 107 13.02 1.18 2.01
C VAL A 107 13.49 0.49 3.28
N VAL A 108 12.57 -0.19 3.97
CA VAL A 108 12.83 -0.95 5.19
C VAL A 108 12.32 -2.38 4.99
N ASP A 109 13.15 -3.36 5.34
CA ASP A 109 12.72 -4.75 5.44
C ASP A 109 11.97 -4.95 6.76
N LEU A 110 10.69 -5.35 6.68
CA LEU A 110 9.89 -5.72 7.85
C LEU A 110 10.32 -7.10 8.36
N PRO A 111 10.10 -7.43 9.64
CA PRO A 111 10.45 -8.74 10.18
C PRO A 111 9.88 -9.90 9.35
N GLY A 112 10.74 -10.80 8.88
CA GLY A 112 10.35 -11.89 7.97
C GLY A 112 10.24 -11.51 6.50
N ALA A 113 10.74 -10.34 6.10
CA ALA A 113 10.85 -9.95 4.69
C ALA A 113 11.66 -10.99 3.89
N LEU A 114 11.21 -11.29 2.68
CA LEU A 114 11.89 -12.24 1.81
C LEU A 114 13.16 -11.62 1.20
N PRO A 115 14.19 -12.44 0.96
CA PRO A 115 15.32 -12.03 0.13
C PRO A 115 14.84 -11.57 -1.26
N LYS A 116 15.56 -10.60 -1.86
CA LYS A 116 15.23 -10.12 -3.21
C LYS A 116 15.20 -11.25 -4.22
N GLY A 117 14.12 -11.34 -4.98
CA GLY A 117 13.95 -12.35 -6.04
C GLY A 117 13.36 -13.68 -5.59
N VAL A 118 13.08 -13.83 -4.30
CA VAL A 118 12.34 -14.98 -3.79
C VAL A 118 10.85 -14.73 -3.97
N VAL A 119 10.15 -15.71 -4.54
CA VAL A 119 8.71 -15.64 -4.72
C VAL A 119 8.02 -15.90 -3.38
N ALA A 120 7.02 -15.08 -3.08
CA ALA A 120 6.20 -15.22 -1.90
C ALA A 120 5.58 -16.62 -1.77
N SER A 121 5.80 -17.27 -0.63
CA SER A 121 5.10 -18.50 -0.22
C SER A 121 4.00 -18.17 0.78
N GLU A 122 3.18 -19.16 1.17
CA GLU A 122 2.08 -18.94 2.12
C GLU A 122 2.54 -18.55 3.55
N ASP A 123 3.80 -18.79 3.88
CA ASP A 123 4.37 -18.58 5.21
C ASP A 123 4.93 -17.15 5.45
N ILE A 124 4.70 -16.21 4.53
CA ILE A 124 5.20 -14.85 4.72
C ILE A 124 4.35 -14.11 5.75
N PRO A 125 4.99 -13.41 6.71
CA PRO A 125 4.25 -12.54 7.61
C PRO A 125 3.43 -11.52 6.82
N ARG A 126 2.11 -11.57 7.01
CA ARG A 126 1.21 -10.58 6.40
C ARG A 126 1.15 -9.36 7.29
N TYR A 127 1.23 -8.22 6.66
CA TYR A 127 1.09 -6.92 7.30
C TYR A 127 -0.13 -6.22 6.74
N VAL A 128 -0.73 -5.36 7.53
CA VAL A 128 -1.81 -4.43 7.16
C VAL A 128 -1.36 -2.99 7.38
N GLY A 129 -1.89 -2.07 6.62
CA GLY A 129 -1.44 -0.69 6.52
C GLY A 129 -0.77 -0.43 5.16
N PRO A 130 0.10 0.58 5.02
CA PRO A 130 0.56 1.51 6.06
C PRO A 130 -0.49 2.58 6.42
N VAL A 131 -0.35 3.16 7.60
CA VAL A 131 -1.01 4.42 8.01
C VAL A 131 0.03 5.39 8.54
N VAL A 132 -0.24 6.70 8.47
CA VAL A 132 0.69 7.72 8.98
C VAL A 132 0.03 8.51 10.10
N VAL A 133 0.67 8.53 11.26
CA VAL A 133 0.25 9.27 12.46
C VAL A 133 1.46 9.99 13.04
N ASP A 134 1.36 11.28 13.31
CA ASP A 134 2.38 12.10 13.94
C ASP A 134 3.79 11.92 13.37
N GLY A 135 3.89 11.89 12.04
CA GLY A 135 5.17 11.73 11.35
C GLY A 135 5.75 10.31 11.41
N LYS A 136 4.99 9.33 11.88
CA LYS A 136 5.35 7.91 11.89
C LYS A 136 4.52 7.13 10.90
N VAL A 137 5.18 6.29 10.11
CA VAL A 137 4.53 5.29 9.27
C VAL A 137 4.37 4.02 10.10
N MET A 138 3.14 3.56 10.22
CA MET A 138 2.81 2.39 11.03
C MET A 138 2.31 1.26 10.14
N VAL A 139 2.79 0.05 10.41
CA VAL A 139 2.30 -1.21 9.84
C VAL A 139 2.07 -2.20 10.96
N ILE A 140 1.07 -3.06 10.84
CA ILE A 140 0.74 -4.06 11.84
C ILE A 140 0.88 -5.45 11.22
N SER A 141 1.63 -6.34 11.86
CA SER A 141 1.64 -7.75 11.47
C SER A 141 0.31 -8.41 11.81
N LYS A 142 -0.08 -9.43 11.06
CA LYS A 142 -1.28 -10.22 11.38
C LYS A 142 -1.24 -10.82 12.80
N SER A 143 -0.05 -11.09 13.33
CA SER A 143 0.14 -11.55 14.71
C SER A 143 -0.05 -10.47 15.77
N GLY A 144 -0.29 -9.19 15.38
CA GLY A 144 -0.60 -8.10 16.29
C GLY A 144 0.59 -7.24 16.73
N SER A 145 1.73 -7.36 16.08
CA SER A 145 2.86 -6.47 16.34
C SER A 145 2.75 -5.22 15.46
N LEU A 146 2.62 -4.05 16.07
CA LEU A 146 2.68 -2.75 15.40
C LEU A 146 4.13 -2.28 15.33
N PHE A 147 4.57 -1.91 14.14
CA PHE A 147 5.89 -1.33 13.87
C PHE A 147 5.72 0.12 13.43
N ALA A 148 6.51 1.01 14.03
CA ALA A 148 6.47 2.44 13.74
C ALA A 148 7.84 2.93 13.25
N PHE A 149 7.85 3.60 12.09
CA PHE A 149 9.04 4.12 11.42
C PHE A 149 8.90 5.63 11.22
N ASP A 150 10.00 6.37 11.28
CA ASP A 150 9.99 7.78 10.92
C ASP A 150 9.64 7.98 9.45
N ALA A 151 8.65 8.81 9.16
CA ALA A 151 8.14 8.99 7.79
C ALA A 151 9.17 9.61 6.82
N ASN A 152 10.16 10.34 7.33
CA ASN A 152 11.17 10.99 6.50
C ASN A 152 12.39 10.11 6.25
N THR A 153 12.81 9.33 7.26
CA THR A 153 14.09 8.58 7.22
C THR A 153 13.90 7.07 7.11
N GLY A 154 12.75 6.54 7.55
CA GLY A 154 12.53 5.09 7.68
C GLY A 154 13.16 4.49 8.93
N ASP A 155 13.78 5.32 9.79
CA ASP A 155 14.35 4.83 11.04
C ASP A 155 13.27 4.43 12.03
N GLY A 156 13.53 3.39 12.81
CA GLY A 156 12.60 2.94 13.84
C GLY A 156 12.43 1.43 13.88
N GLY A 157 11.18 0.97 13.90
CA GLY A 157 10.83 -0.44 14.09
C GLY A 157 10.47 -0.76 15.54
N LYS A 158 10.16 0.27 16.36
CA LYS A 158 9.62 0.04 17.71
C LYS A 158 8.35 -0.77 17.61
N THR A 159 8.27 -1.86 18.37
CA THR A 159 7.14 -2.78 18.39
C THR A 159 6.22 -2.47 19.56
N ILE A 160 4.92 -2.45 19.28
CA ILE A 160 3.84 -2.36 20.27
C ILE A 160 2.90 -3.52 20.01
N ASP A 161 2.46 -4.22 21.06
CA ASP A 161 1.43 -5.25 20.94
C ASP A 161 0.05 -4.60 20.88
N VAL A 162 -0.69 -4.86 19.82
CA VAL A 162 -2.04 -4.34 19.59
C VAL A 162 -3.11 -5.44 19.57
N GLY A 163 -2.79 -6.61 20.06
CA GLY A 163 -3.63 -7.79 20.02
C GLY A 163 -3.23 -8.75 18.90
N SER A 164 -4.01 -9.78 18.66
CA SER A 164 -3.69 -10.82 17.68
C SER A 164 -4.74 -10.93 16.58
N ASP A 165 -4.37 -11.59 15.48
CA ASP A 165 -5.23 -11.85 14.32
C ASP A 165 -5.82 -10.56 13.71
N VAL A 166 -4.97 -9.54 13.49
CA VAL A 166 -5.39 -8.29 12.85
C VAL A 166 -5.78 -8.57 11.39
N VAL A 167 -6.98 -8.17 11.00
CA VAL A 167 -7.59 -8.57 9.70
C VAL A 167 -7.69 -7.45 8.68
N THR A 168 -7.68 -6.19 9.14
CA THR A 168 -7.80 -5.02 8.26
C THR A 168 -6.79 -3.95 8.62
N SER A 169 -6.50 -3.09 7.65
CA SER A 169 -5.68 -1.89 7.91
C SER A 169 -6.34 -1.03 8.99
N PRO A 170 -5.56 -0.48 9.94
CA PRO A 170 -6.09 0.35 11.01
C PRO A 170 -6.80 1.57 10.44
N GLN A 171 -7.83 2.03 11.13
CA GLN A 171 -8.56 3.24 10.79
C GLN A 171 -8.20 4.35 11.76
N LEU A 172 -8.10 5.57 11.23
CA LEU A 172 -7.80 6.75 12.03
C LEU A 172 -9.03 7.65 12.14
N GLY A 173 -9.34 8.10 13.35
CA GLY A 173 -10.45 9.01 13.58
C GLY A 173 -10.43 9.58 14.99
N SER A 174 -10.82 10.84 15.15
CA SER A 174 -10.93 11.51 16.46
C SER A 174 -9.67 11.44 17.32
N GLY A 175 -8.48 11.48 16.70
CA GLY A 175 -7.19 11.39 17.40
C GLY A 175 -6.82 9.98 17.87
N MET A 176 -7.57 8.97 17.47
CA MET A 176 -7.36 7.57 17.84
C MET A 176 -7.09 6.71 16.62
N MET A 177 -6.38 5.60 16.84
CA MET A 177 -6.20 4.52 15.87
C MET A 177 -7.06 3.31 16.30
N PHE A 178 -7.88 2.81 15.39
CA PHE A 178 -8.77 1.67 15.61
C PHE A 178 -8.24 0.44 14.90
N VAL A 179 -8.10 -0.66 15.62
CA VAL A 179 -7.62 -1.95 15.11
C VAL A 179 -8.72 -3.00 15.31
N LEU A 180 -9.06 -3.72 14.24
CA LEU A 180 -10.04 -4.80 14.24
C LEU A 180 -9.32 -6.16 14.18
N SER A 181 -9.61 -7.02 15.15
CA SER A 181 -9.11 -8.39 15.20
C SER A 181 -10.14 -9.39 14.61
N GLY A 182 -9.67 -10.55 14.14
CA GLY A 182 -10.50 -11.57 13.50
C GLY A 182 -11.55 -12.20 14.41
N ASN A 183 -11.38 -12.10 15.72
CA ASN A 183 -12.41 -12.50 16.71
C ASN A 183 -13.54 -11.45 16.89
N GLY A 184 -13.53 -10.35 16.11
CA GLY A 184 -14.51 -9.27 16.20
C GLY A 184 -14.22 -8.21 17.26
N THR A 185 -13.04 -8.24 17.91
CA THR A 185 -12.66 -7.21 18.89
C THR A 185 -12.19 -5.95 18.17
N LEU A 186 -12.77 -4.80 18.50
CA LEU A 186 -12.32 -3.49 18.08
C LEU A 186 -11.59 -2.80 19.24
N THR A 187 -10.32 -2.48 19.04
CA THR A 187 -9.49 -1.80 20.05
C THR A 187 -9.12 -0.41 19.55
N ALA A 188 -9.20 0.60 20.43
CA ALA A 188 -8.79 1.97 20.17
C ALA A 188 -7.51 2.29 20.93
N PHE A 189 -6.59 2.97 20.25
CA PHE A 189 -5.30 3.45 20.79
C PHE A 189 -5.23 4.96 20.61
N GLU A 190 -4.81 5.68 21.66
CA GLU A 190 -4.52 7.12 21.66
C GLU A 190 -3.07 7.41 21.26
#